data_935a01f1bd4035333b541e5d6a2fa5e8
#
_entry.id   935a01f1bd4035333b541e5d6a2fa5e8
#
_cell.length_a   1.000
_cell.length_b   1.000
_cell.length_c   1.000
_cell.angle_alpha   90.00
_cell.angle_beta   90.00
_cell.angle_gamma   90.00
#
_symmetry.space_group_name_H-M   'P 1'
#
loop_
_entity.id
_entity.type
_entity.pdbx_description
1 polymer ?
#
loop_
_entity_poly.entity_id
_entity_poly.type
_entity_poly.pdbx_seq_one_letter_code
_entity_poly.pdbx_strand_id
1 'polypeptide(L)'
;MRVLILTEGYSHTGYGHISRCTAIAQVFRERNANVTFIVNGDESVKNLVQSYPLFVFNWLENTERLLEYLSQDDIIVIGSYLAGKGLYTEIRQRVKVAAYLDDFNRLEYPEGIIINGTVGAELIPYKRNLGQRYLLGKDYVILREAFKNLCGHREIREKIKTVLITFGGSDPLNLTPKILEKLTNCYANLRKIVILGPAFSHKAEIERMADDNTVIY
;
A
#
# COMPACT_ATOMS: atom_id res chain seq x y z
N MET A 1 -17.34 6.75 16.03
CA MET A 1 -17.37 5.99 14.77
C MET A 1 -16.21 5.00 14.83
N ARG A 2 -16.48 3.69 14.70
CA ARG A 2 -15.45 2.64 14.68
C ARG A 2 -15.11 2.31 13.24
N VAL A 3 -13.81 2.32 12.93
CA VAL A 3 -13.27 1.99 11.60
C VAL A 3 -12.29 0.85 11.73
N LEU A 4 -12.51 -0.22 11.01
CA LEU A 4 -11.63 -1.37 10.93
C LEU A 4 -10.90 -1.37 9.60
N ILE A 5 -9.60 -1.59 9.64
CA ILE A 5 -8.77 -1.69 8.45
C ILE A 5 -8.21 -3.10 8.38
N LEU A 6 -8.71 -3.87 7.42
CA LEU A 6 -8.22 -5.20 7.10
C LEU A 6 -7.18 -5.10 6.00
N THR A 7 -5.98 -5.58 6.26
CA THR A 7 -4.91 -5.56 5.27
C THR A 7 -3.95 -6.71 5.47
N GLU A 8 -2.98 -6.81 4.59
CA GLU A 8 -1.93 -7.80 4.63
C GLU A 8 -0.56 -7.18 4.40
N GLY A 9 0.46 -7.78 4.98
CA GLY A 9 1.83 -7.35 4.78
C GLY A 9 2.81 -8.30 5.44
N TYR A 10 3.77 -8.76 4.65
CA TYR A 10 4.85 -9.61 5.08
C TYR A 10 6.17 -9.05 4.57
N SER A 11 7.25 -9.34 5.26
CA SER A 11 8.59 -8.91 4.85
C SER A 11 8.93 -9.35 3.42
N HIS A 12 8.44 -10.50 2.97
CA HIS A 12 8.72 -11.06 1.64
C HIS A 12 7.76 -10.59 0.53
N THR A 13 6.55 -10.11 0.85
CA THR A 13 5.57 -9.60 -0.15
C THR A 13 5.54 -8.08 -0.24
N GLY A 14 6.13 -7.40 0.77
CA GLY A 14 6.15 -5.95 0.85
C GLY A 14 4.97 -5.35 1.62
N TYR A 15 4.99 -4.03 1.76
CA TYR A 15 4.12 -3.28 2.66
C TYR A 15 3.23 -2.27 1.94
N GLY A 16 3.04 -2.42 0.64
CA GLY A 16 2.28 -1.47 -0.19
C GLY A 16 0.84 -1.28 0.29
N HIS A 17 0.15 -2.38 0.65
CA HIS A 17 -1.21 -2.34 1.19
C HIS A 17 -1.27 -1.63 2.54
N ILE A 18 -0.39 -1.97 3.48
CA ILE A 18 -0.31 -1.33 4.80
C ILE A 18 -0.05 0.17 4.63
N SER A 19 0.86 0.56 3.76
CA SER A 19 1.19 1.97 3.52
C SER A 19 0.01 2.79 2.98
N ARG A 20 -0.81 2.23 2.09
CA ARG A 20 -2.06 2.86 1.63
C ARG A 20 -3.09 2.91 2.74
N CYS A 21 -3.24 1.84 3.48
CA CYS A 21 -4.17 1.75 4.60
C CYS A 21 -3.83 2.73 5.72
N THR A 22 -2.56 2.96 6.03
CA THR A 22 -2.15 3.98 7.04
C THR A 22 -2.50 5.39 6.59
N ALA A 23 -2.40 5.71 5.30
CA ALA A 23 -2.83 7.01 4.78
C ALA A 23 -4.35 7.24 4.95
N ILE A 24 -5.16 6.20 4.72
CA ILE A 24 -6.61 6.24 4.97
C ILE A 24 -6.90 6.37 6.47
N ALA A 25 -6.22 5.58 7.30
CA ALA A 25 -6.37 5.60 8.76
C ALA A 25 -6.12 6.98 9.34
N GLN A 26 -5.11 7.67 8.81
CA GLN A 26 -4.78 9.03 9.23
C GLN A 26 -5.95 10.00 9.01
N VAL A 27 -6.58 9.97 7.84
CA VAL A 27 -7.73 10.82 7.52
C VAL A 27 -8.93 10.51 8.42
N PHE A 28 -9.18 9.24 8.75
CA PHE A 28 -10.23 8.87 9.69
C PHE A 28 -9.94 9.36 11.11
N ARG A 29 -8.69 9.24 11.56
CA ARG A 29 -8.25 9.74 12.87
C ARG A 29 -8.40 11.26 12.99
N GLU A 30 -8.05 12.01 11.95
CA GLU A 30 -8.26 13.47 11.87
C GLU A 30 -9.75 13.85 12.02
N ARG A 31 -10.66 12.92 11.70
CA ARG A 31 -12.12 13.06 11.89
C ARG A 31 -12.64 12.42 13.17
N ASN A 32 -11.77 12.20 14.16
CA ASN A 32 -12.12 11.61 15.46
C ASN A 32 -12.73 10.20 15.38
N ALA A 33 -12.35 9.40 14.40
CA ALA A 33 -12.75 8.01 14.34
C ALA A 33 -11.78 7.12 15.15
N ASN A 34 -12.33 6.08 15.78
CA ASN A 34 -11.54 5.04 16.42
C ASN A 34 -11.11 4.03 15.36
N VAL A 35 -9.87 4.08 14.93
CA VAL A 35 -9.32 3.21 13.89
C VAL A 35 -8.56 2.05 14.52
N THR A 36 -8.83 0.84 14.05
CA THR A 36 -8.13 -0.40 14.46
C THR A 36 -7.67 -1.14 13.23
N PHE A 37 -6.43 -1.61 13.24
CA PHE A 37 -5.88 -2.46 12.19
C PHE A 37 -6.03 -3.95 12.54
N ILE A 38 -6.42 -4.74 11.56
CA ILE A 38 -6.41 -6.20 11.59
C ILE A 38 -5.55 -6.65 10.41
N VAL A 39 -4.35 -7.14 10.71
CA VAL A 39 -3.31 -7.41 9.68
C VAL A 39 -3.01 -8.89 9.61
N ASN A 40 -3.15 -9.45 8.41
CA ASN A 40 -2.56 -10.73 8.06
C ASN A 40 -1.09 -10.51 7.71
N GLY A 41 -0.19 -10.80 8.63
CA GLY A 41 1.20 -10.43 8.49
C GLY A 41 2.10 -11.03 9.57
N ASP A 42 3.36 -10.67 9.51
CA ASP A 42 4.38 -11.01 10.50
C ASP A 42 4.66 -9.84 11.47
N GLU A 43 5.56 -10.04 12.43
CA GLU A 43 5.93 -9.04 13.44
C GLU A 43 6.45 -7.71 12.86
N SER A 44 6.96 -7.72 11.63
CA SER A 44 7.52 -6.53 10.96
C SER A 44 6.48 -5.42 10.75
N VAL A 45 5.19 -5.78 10.68
CA VAL A 45 4.09 -4.81 10.48
C VAL A 45 3.87 -3.91 11.68
N LYS A 46 4.29 -4.30 12.88
CA LYS A 46 4.10 -3.51 14.12
C LYS A 46 4.70 -2.12 14.01
N ASN A 47 5.88 -2.01 13.42
CA ASN A 47 6.56 -0.73 13.25
C ASN A 47 5.86 0.21 12.24
N LEU A 48 5.07 -0.34 11.33
CA LEU A 48 4.38 0.43 10.29
C LEU A 48 3.05 1.01 10.77
N VAL A 49 2.43 0.40 11.78
CA VAL A 49 1.10 0.79 12.28
C VAL A 49 1.09 1.09 13.79
N GLN A 50 2.26 1.33 14.40
CA GLN A 50 2.43 1.55 15.85
C GLN A 50 1.57 2.67 16.47
N SER A 51 1.04 3.57 15.65
CA SER A 51 0.16 4.67 16.12
C SER A 51 -1.32 4.27 16.25
N TYR A 52 -1.66 2.99 16.01
CA TYR A 52 -3.01 2.48 16.00
C TYR A 52 -3.13 1.17 16.80
N PRO A 53 -4.29 0.88 17.41
CA PRO A 53 -4.61 -0.46 17.88
C PRO A 53 -4.43 -1.48 16.75
N LEU A 54 -3.74 -2.59 17.04
CA LEU A 54 -3.33 -3.57 16.05
C LEU A 54 -3.59 -5.00 16.53
N PHE A 55 -4.27 -5.78 15.69
CA PHE A 55 -4.34 -7.22 15.79
C PHE A 55 -3.59 -7.84 14.62
N VAL A 56 -2.63 -8.71 14.92
CA VAL A 56 -1.87 -9.47 13.91
C VAL A 56 -2.27 -10.93 14.00
N PHE A 57 -2.94 -11.43 12.98
CA PHE A 57 -3.29 -12.85 12.84
C PHE A 57 -3.72 -13.15 11.40
N ASN A 58 -3.63 -14.40 10.99
CA ASN A 58 -4.13 -14.83 9.69
C ASN A 58 -5.67 -14.86 9.68
N TRP A 59 -6.27 -13.71 9.35
CA TRP A 59 -7.72 -13.54 9.29
C TRP A 59 -8.36 -14.23 8.06
N LEU A 60 -7.56 -14.70 7.11
CA LEU A 60 -8.03 -15.51 5.99
C LEU A 60 -8.30 -16.95 6.38
N GLU A 61 -7.54 -17.49 7.32
CA GLU A 61 -7.74 -18.84 7.87
C GLU A 61 -8.62 -18.83 9.13
N ASN A 62 -8.57 -17.76 9.91
CA ASN A 62 -9.36 -17.59 11.13
C ASN A 62 -10.55 -16.65 10.88
N THR A 63 -11.37 -16.97 9.88
CA THR A 63 -12.50 -16.13 9.45
C THR A 63 -13.56 -15.98 10.53
N GLU A 64 -13.86 -17.02 11.30
CA GLU A 64 -14.81 -16.95 12.42
C GLU A 64 -14.42 -15.87 13.42
N ARG A 65 -13.17 -15.88 13.89
CA ARG A 65 -12.64 -14.87 14.80
C ARG A 65 -12.76 -13.45 14.24
N LEU A 66 -12.49 -13.27 12.93
CA LEU A 66 -12.69 -11.99 12.28
C LEU A 66 -14.16 -11.57 12.31
N LEU A 67 -15.07 -12.46 11.89
CA LEU A 67 -16.49 -12.17 11.74
C LEU A 67 -17.18 -11.89 13.07
N GLU A 68 -16.76 -12.55 14.16
CA GLU A 68 -17.23 -12.29 15.53
C GLU A 68 -16.82 -10.90 16.03
N TYR A 69 -15.71 -10.36 15.55
CA TYR A 69 -15.22 -9.02 15.93
C TYR A 69 -15.99 -7.89 15.25
N LEU A 70 -16.71 -8.16 14.14
CA LEU A 70 -17.44 -7.17 13.36
C LEU A 70 -18.79 -6.80 14.00
N SER A 71 -19.24 -5.57 13.73
CA SER A 71 -20.52 -5.04 14.17
C SER A 71 -21.23 -4.28 13.03
N GLN A 72 -22.55 -4.27 13.06
CA GLN A 72 -23.41 -3.54 12.11
C GLN A 72 -23.19 -2.02 12.10
N ASP A 73 -22.47 -1.47 13.08
CA ASP A 73 -22.12 -0.05 13.14
C ASP A 73 -20.74 0.26 12.58
N ASP A 74 -19.99 -0.77 12.16
CA ASP A 74 -18.63 -0.60 11.69
C ASP A 74 -18.56 -0.08 10.27
N ILE A 75 -17.49 0.71 10.04
CA ILE A 75 -16.95 0.97 8.72
C ILE A 75 -15.72 0.09 8.56
N ILE A 76 -15.64 -0.64 7.46
CA ILE A 76 -14.47 -1.47 7.16
C ILE A 76 -13.80 -1.04 5.85
N VAL A 77 -12.48 -0.98 5.86
CA VAL A 77 -11.65 -0.77 4.66
C VAL A 77 -10.80 -2.01 4.48
N ILE A 78 -10.87 -2.63 3.30
CA ILE A 78 -10.15 -3.86 3.01
C ILE A 78 -9.15 -3.61 1.88
N GLY A 79 -7.86 -3.82 2.17
CA GLY A 79 -6.78 -3.81 1.20
C GLY A 79 -6.08 -5.17 1.20
N SER A 80 -6.51 -6.08 0.33
CA SER A 80 -5.97 -7.44 0.24
C SER A 80 -5.98 -7.96 -1.20
N TYR A 81 -4.91 -8.64 -1.58
CA TYR A 81 -4.85 -9.44 -2.81
C TYR A 81 -5.20 -10.90 -2.61
N LEU A 82 -5.27 -11.37 -1.37
CA LEU A 82 -5.44 -12.78 -1.04
C LEU A 82 -6.91 -13.15 -0.74
N ALA A 83 -7.66 -12.22 -0.14
CA ALA A 83 -9.06 -12.49 0.24
C ALA A 83 -9.96 -12.71 -0.97
N GLY A 84 -10.79 -13.75 -0.89
CA GLY A 84 -11.74 -14.12 -1.95
C GLY A 84 -13.11 -13.44 -1.81
N LYS A 85 -13.93 -13.49 -2.88
CA LYS A 85 -15.28 -12.90 -2.94
C LYS A 85 -16.21 -13.38 -1.81
N GLY A 86 -16.12 -14.66 -1.43
CA GLY A 86 -16.96 -15.24 -0.35
C GLY A 86 -16.77 -14.49 0.95
N LEU A 87 -15.53 -14.32 1.39
CA LEU A 87 -15.21 -13.61 2.63
C LEU A 87 -15.66 -12.13 2.58
N TYR A 88 -15.46 -11.46 1.45
CA TYR A 88 -15.95 -10.09 1.30
C TYR A 88 -17.48 -9.99 1.42
N THR A 89 -18.21 -10.97 0.90
CA THR A 89 -19.67 -11.03 1.00
C THR A 89 -20.12 -11.22 2.46
N GLU A 90 -19.45 -12.10 3.19
CA GLU A 90 -19.75 -12.34 4.60
C GLU A 90 -19.44 -11.12 5.48
N ILE A 91 -18.32 -10.45 5.23
CA ILE A 91 -17.95 -9.20 5.91
C ILE A 91 -19.02 -8.12 5.63
N ARG A 92 -19.40 -7.95 4.35
CA ARG A 92 -20.38 -6.92 3.97
C ARG A 92 -21.72 -7.05 4.70
N GLN A 93 -22.16 -8.28 4.96
CA GLN A 93 -23.42 -8.54 5.68
C GLN A 93 -23.36 -8.14 7.16
N ARG A 94 -22.18 -7.95 7.73
CA ARG A 94 -21.94 -7.70 9.16
C ARG A 94 -21.52 -6.28 9.50
N VAL A 95 -21.38 -5.41 8.50
CA VAL A 95 -20.88 -4.05 8.71
C VAL A 95 -21.80 -3.01 8.08
N LYS A 96 -21.74 -1.79 8.55
CA LYS A 96 -22.51 -0.65 8.02
C LYS A 96 -22.05 -0.26 6.62
N VAL A 97 -20.73 -0.13 6.45
CA VAL A 97 -20.11 0.28 5.18
C VAL A 97 -18.84 -0.54 4.96
N ALA A 98 -18.69 -1.06 3.75
CA ALA A 98 -17.47 -1.70 3.31
C ALA A 98 -16.84 -0.91 2.14
N ALA A 99 -15.52 -0.69 2.22
CA ALA A 99 -14.72 -0.12 1.15
C ALA A 99 -13.60 -1.10 0.78
N TYR A 100 -13.36 -1.25 -0.51
CA TYR A 100 -12.44 -2.21 -1.08
C TYR A 100 -11.36 -1.46 -1.87
N LEU A 101 -10.09 -1.64 -1.52
CA LEU A 101 -8.96 -1.15 -2.31
C LEU A 101 -8.70 -2.16 -3.42
N ASP A 102 -8.75 -1.68 -4.65
CA ASP A 102 -8.50 -2.49 -5.84
C ASP A 102 -7.53 -1.78 -6.76
N ASP A 103 -6.78 -2.53 -7.56
CA ASP A 103 -5.79 -1.96 -8.49
C ASP A 103 -6.05 -2.37 -9.95
N PHE A 104 -6.74 -3.51 -10.17
CA PHE A 104 -6.87 -4.10 -11.52
C PHE A 104 -8.17 -4.91 -11.75
N ASN A 105 -9.24 -4.59 -11.02
CA ASN A 105 -10.53 -5.29 -11.11
C ASN A 105 -10.41 -6.78 -10.78
N ARG A 106 -9.78 -7.08 -9.64
CA ARG A 106 -9.44 -8.43 -9.24
C ARG A 106 -10.65 -9.32 -8.98
N LEU A 107 -11.74 -8.75 -8.48
CA LEU A 107 -12.96 -9.48 -8.08
C LEU A 107 -14.23 -8.75 -8.50
N GLU A 108 -15.31 -9.48 -8.62
CA GLU A 108 -16.65 -8.91 -8.50
C GLU A 108 -16.94 -8.65 -7.01
N TYR A 109 -16.68 -7.44 -6.57
CA TYR A 109 -16.89 -7.05 -5.17
C TYR A 109 -18.37 -7.07 -4.80
N PRO A 110 -18.75 -7.35 -3.54
CA PRO A 110 -20.11 -7.15 -3.06
C PRO A 110 -20.46 -5.66 -2.99
N GLU A 111 -21.69 -5.34 -2.56
CA GLU A 111 -22.10 -3.96 -2.30
C GLU A 111 -21.07 -3.19 -1.45
N GLY A 112 -20.81 -1.92 -1.80
CA GLY A 112 -19.84 -1.09 -1.09
C GLY A 112 -19.13 -0.09 -1.98
N ILE A 113 -17.99 0.40 -1.52
CA ILE A 113 -17.19 1.41 -2.21
C ILE A 113 -15.92 0.76 -2.76
N ILE A 114 -15.74 0.75 -4.05
CA ILE A 114 -14.54 0.28 -4.72
C ILE A 114 -13.63 1.48 -5.00
N ILE A 115 -12.40 1.43 -4.51
CA ILE A 115 -11.44 2.53 -4.62
C ILE A 115 -10.24 2.03 -5.43
N ASN A 116 -10.03 2.63 -6.59
CA ASN A 116 -8.85 2.40 -7.42
C ASN A 116 -8.27 3.74 -7.90
N GLY A 117 -7.24 4.21 -7.23
CA GLY A 117 -6.55 5.46 -7.55
C GLY A 117 -5.50 5.36 -8.66
N THR A 118 -5.43 4.24 -9.38
CA THR A 118 -4.51 4.08 -10.50
C THR A 118 -4.89 5.01 -11.66
N VAL A 119 -3.90 5.64 -12.28
CA VAL A 119 -4.14 6.47 -13.49
C VAL A 119 -4.73 5.59 -14.59
N GLY A 120 -5.88 6.00 -15.13
CA GLY A 120 -6.62 5.23 -16.14
C GLY A 120 -7.53 4.14 -15.56
N ALA A 121 -7.72 4.08 -14.23
CA ALA A 121 -8.62 3.09 -13.61
C ALA A 121 -10.08 3.24 -14.08
N GLU A 122 -10.48 4.41 -14.50
CA GLU A 122 -11.79 4.68 -15.10
C GLU A 122 -12.03 3.95 -16.43
N LEU A 123 -10.96 3.50 -17.09
CA LEU A 123 -11.01 2.72 -18.33
C LEU A 123 -11.08 1.20 -18.06
N ILE A 124 -10.86 0.77 -16.83
CA ILE A 124 -10.97 -0.63 -16.44
C ILE A 124 -12.46 -1.05 -16.51
N PRO A 125 -12.81 -2.17 -17.16
CA PRO A 125 -14.20 -2.59 -17.37
C PRO A 125 -14.81 -3.21 -16.10
N TYR A 126 -15.00 -2.41 -15.06
CA TYR A 126 -15.73 -2.84 -13.87
C TYR A 126 -17.18 -3.17 -14.20
N LYS A 127 -17.62 -4.35 -13.80
CA LYS A 127 -19.04 -4.71 -13.86
C LYS A 127 -19.79 -4.00 -12.74
N ARG A 128 -20.41 -2.88 -13.10
CA ARG A 128 -21.13 -2.02 -12.15
C ARG A 128 -22.45 -2.66 -11.75
N ASN A 129 -22.59 -3.01 -10.47
CA ASN A 129 -23.81 -3.56 -9.88
C ASN A 129 -24.50 -2.51 -8.99
N LEU A 130 -25.80 -2.73 -8.75
CA LEU A 130 -26.56 -1.92 -7.78
C LEU A 130 -25.93 -2.00 -6.39
N GLY A 131 -25.93 -0.89 -5.66
CA GLY A 131 -25.34 -0.79 -4.32
C GLY A 131 -23.82 -0.61 -4.29
N GLN A 132 -23.16 -0.51 -5.45
CA GLN A 132 -21.73 -0.23 -5.54
C GLN A 132 -21.48 1.23 -5.95
N ARG A 133 -20.48 1.83 -5.29
CA ARG A 133 -19.92 3.12 -5.66
C ARG A 133 -18.48 2.96 -6.07
N TYR A 134 -18.09 3.55 -7.18
CA TYR A 134 -16.74 3.47 -7.74
C TYR A 134 -16.04 4.82 -7.64
N LEU A 135 -14.87 4.81 -7.03
CA LEU A 135 -13.94 5.92 -6.89
C LEU A 135 -12.68 5.56 -7.68
N LEU A 136 -12.66 5.93 -8.97
CA LEU A 136 -11.67 5.47 -9.93
C LEU A 136 -10.82 6.61 -10.47
N GLY A 137 -9.55 6.33 -10.70
CA GLY A 137 -8.62 7.23 -11.37
C GLY A 137 -7.87 8.16 -10.44
N LYS A 138 -7.10 9.06 -11.02
CA LYS A 138 -6.12 9.91 -10.36
C LYS A 138 -6.66 10.79 -9.22
N ASP A 139 -7.93 11.13 -9.25
CA ASP A 139 -8.56 11.99 -8.24
C ASP A 139 -8.80 11.23 -6.91
N TYR A 140 -8.68 9.91 -6.94
CA TYR A 140 -8.85 9.01 -5.78
C TYR A 140 -7.55 8.33 -5.36
N VAL A 141 -6.41 8.85 -5.79
CA VAL A 141 -5.11 8.33 -5.36
C VAL A 141 -4.96 8.51 -3.85
N ILE A 142 -4.54 7.44 -3.16
CA ILE A 142 -4.34 7.44 -1.72
C ILE A 142 -2.91 7.89 -1.44
N LEU A 143 -2.74 9.12 -0.98
CA LEU A 143 -1.45 9.71 -0.65
C LEU A 143 -1.28 9.90 0.85
N ARG A 144 -0.11 9.58 1.37
CA ARG A 144 0.30 9.93 2.73
C ARG A 144 0.41 11.44 2.87
N GLU A 145 0.17 11.96 4.08
CA GLU A 145 0.20 13.40 4.38
C GLU A 145 1.49 14.10 3.92
N ALA A 146 2.62 13.43 4.02
CA ALA A 146 3.91 13.94 3.55
C ALA A 146 3.91 14.40 2.08
N PHE A 147 2.96 13.90 1.27
CA PHE A 147 2.82 14.29 -0.15
C PHE A 147 1.76 15.37 -0.39
N LYS A 148 0.92 15.72 0.59
CA LYS A 148 -0.17 16.70 0.42
C LYS A 148 0.34 18.12 0.08
N ASN A 149 1.50 18.49 0.60
CA ASN A 149 2.06 19.84 0.50
C ASN A 149 3.20 19.96 -0.53
N LEU A 150 3.40 18.95 -1.36
CA LEU A 150 4.44 18.97 -2.40
C LEU A 150 3.98 19.65 -3.70
N CYS A 151 3.11 20.66 -3.58
CA CYS A 151 2.65 21.46 -4.72
C CYS A 151 3.75 22.43 -5.14
N GLY A 152 4.42 22.17 -6.25
CA GLY A 152 5.36 23.08 -6.87
C GLY A 152 5.53 22.73 -8.34
N HIS A 153 5.44 23.71 -9.22
CA HIS A 153 5.89 23.56 -10.60
C HIS A 153 7.39 23.28 -10.58
N ARG A 154 7.78 22.08 -11.01
CA ARG A 154 9.19 21.77 -11.27
C ARG A 154 9.45 21.87 -12.76
N GLU A 155 10.44 22.65 -13.13
CA GLU A 155 10.93 22.65 -14.50
C GLU A 155 11.48 21.26 -14.86
N ILE A 156 11.03 20.75 -16.00
CA ILE A 156 11.58 19.53 -16.57
C ILE A 156 12.96 19.87 -17.13
N ARG A 157 13.99 19.24 -16.60
CA ARG A 157 15.37 19.47 -17.06
C ARG A 157 15.61 18.74 -18.37
N GLU A 158 16.29 19.41 -19.30
CA GLU A 158 16.68 18.81 -20.59
C GLU A 158 17.67 17.63 -20.43
N LYS A 159 18.50 17.66 -19.40
CA LYS A 159 19.48 16.60 -19.12
C LYS A 159 19.25 15.97 -17.75
N ILE A 160 19.29 14.65 -17.72
CA ILE A 160 19.24 13.88 -16.48
C ILE A 160 20.56 14.12 -15.72
N LYS A 161 20.44 14.52 -14.44
CA LYS A 161 21.59 14.70 -13.52
C LYS A 161 21.49 13.75 -12.32
N THR A 162 20.29 13.26 -12.02
CA THR A 162 20.05 12.42 -10.84
C THR A 162 19.10 11.29 -11.22
N VAL A 163 19.41 10.09 -10.78
CA VAL A 163 18.55 8.90 -10.89
C VAL A 163 18.18 8.43 -9.49
N LEU A 164 16.89 8.20 -9.26
CA LEU A 164 16.37 7.57 -8.06
C LEU A 164 16.15 6.08 -8.34
N ILE A 165 16.71 5.22 -7.50
CA ILE A 165 16.55 3.76 -7.55
C ILE A 165 15.78 3.33 -6.32
N THR A 166 14.62 2.71 -6.51
CA THR A 166 13.80 2.15 -5.42
C THR A 166 12.96 0.99 -5.94
N PHE A 167 12.96 -0.12 -5.22
CA PHE A 167 12.19 -1.33 -5.52
C PHE A 167 11.27 -1.74 -4.36
N GLY A 168 10.77 -0.74 -3.63
CA GLY A 168 9.80 -0.94 -2.55
C GLY A 168 10.44 -1.46 -1.26
N GLY A 169 9.74 -2.40 -0.59
CA GLY A 169 10.11 -2.83 0.77
C GLY A 169 11.24 -3.84 0.86
N SER A 170 11.45 -4.69 -0.15
CA SER A 170 12.33 -5.87 -0.03
C SER A 170 13.17 -6.21 -1.27
N ASP A 171 12.85 -5.69 -2.46
CA ASP A 171 13.52 -6.01 -3.74
C ASP A 171 13.70 -7.53 -3.97
N PRO A 172 12.65 -8.33 -4.06
CA PRO A 172 12.73 -9.79 -4.10
C PRO A 172 13.44 -10.34 -5.35
N LEU A 173 13.57 -9.52 -6.41
CA LEU A 173 14.27 -9.89 -7.64
C LEU A 173 15.73 -9.42 -7.67
N ASN A 174 16.19 -8.79 -6.59
CA ASN A 174 17.55 -8.23 -6.46
C ASN A 174 17.93 -7.33 -7.65
N LEU A 175 17.04 -6.40 -7.99
CA LEU A 175 17.24 -5.49 -9.12
C LEU A 175 18.08 -4.27 -8.77
N THR A 176 18.06 -3.83 -7.51
CA THR A 176 18.81 -2.65 -7.05
C THR A 176 20.31 -2.76 -7.36
N PRO A 177 21.03 -3.83 -6.97
CA PRO A 177 22.47 -3.94 -7.26
C PRO A 177 22.73 -4.01 -8.76
N LYS A 178 21.92 -4.74 -9.53
CA LYS A 178 22.10 -4.88 -10.99
C LYS A 178 21.97 -3.54 -11.72
N ILE A 179 21.00 -2.71 -11.30
CA ILE A 179 20.80 -1.39 -11.90
C ILE A 179 21.87 -0.41 -11.43
N LEU A 180 22.24 -0.45 -10.14
CA LEU A 180 23.29 0.40 -9.61
C LEU A 180 24.63 0.13 -10.31
N GLU A 181 25.03 -1.13 -10.44
CA GLU A 181 26.24 -1.54 -11.16
C GLU A 181 26.25 -0.98 -12.60
N LYS A 182 25.14 -1.15 -13.32
CA LYS A 182 25.02 -0.65 -14.69
C LYS A 182 25.17 0.88 -14.76
N LEU A 183 24.55 1.59 -13.82
CA LEU A 183 24.62 3.06 -13.79
C LEU A 183 26.00 3.55 -13.37
N THR A 184 26.68 2.87 -12.44
CA THR A 184 28.05 3.21 -12.04
C THR A 184 29.03 3.00 -13.18
N ASN A 185 28.92 1.90 -13.92
CA ASN A 185 29.83 1.59 -15.03
C ASN A 185 29.57 2.45 -16.27
N CYS A 186 28.32 2.76 -16.61
CA CYS A 186 27.99 3.42 -17.87
C CYS A 186 27.73 4.94 -17.72
N TYR A 187 27.39 5.41 -16.51
CA TYR A 187 26.95 6.77 -16.24
C TYR A 187 27.52 7.29 -14.91
N ALA A 188 28.83 7.19 -14.73
CA ALA A 188 29.51 7.57 -13.48
C ALA A 188 29.21 9.00 -13.01
N ASN A 189 29.00 9.95 -13.94
CA ASN A 189 28.71 11.34 -13.63
C ASN A 189 27.27 11.61 -13.13
N LEU A 190 26.37 10.62 -13.19
CA LEU A 190 25.03 10.75 -12.64
C LEU A 190 25.06 10.61 -11.13
N ARG A 191 24.35 11.49 -10.44
CA ARG A 191 24.02 11.26 -9.02
C ARG A 191 23.01 10.14 -8.92
N LYS A 192 23.33 9.10 -8.16
CA LYS A 192 22.47 7.95 -7.88
C LYS A 192 21.97 8.06 -6.45
N ILE A 193 20.65 8.04 -6.29
CA ILE A 193 19.99 8.00 -4.97
C ILE A 193 19.32 6.65 -4.85
N VAL A 194 19.76 5.84 -3.91
CA VAL A 194 19.24 4.49 -3.66
C VAL A 194 18.42 4.52 -2.38
N ILE A 195 17.16 4.11 -2.46
CA ILE A 195 16.30 3.97 -1.28
C ILE A 195 16.14 2.49 -0.99
N LEU A 196 16.61 2.06 0.18
CA LEU A 196 16.48 0.69 0.66
C LEU A 196 15.25 0.56 1.55
N GLY A 197 14.40 -0.39 1.23
CA GLY A 197 13.27 -0.73 2.07
C GLY A 197 13.69 -1.49 3.34
N PRO A 198 12.81 -1.57 4.34
CA PRO A 198 13.14 -2.16 5.66
C PRO A 198 13.45 -3.66 5.63
N ALA A 199 13.07 -4.37 4.55
CA ALA A 199 13.31 -5.81 4.39
C ALA A 199 14.35 -6.15 3.30
N PHE A 200 15.23 -5.21 2.97
CA PHE A 200 16.35 -5.48 2.05
C PHE A 200 17.38 -6.37 2.69
N SER A 201 17.70 -7.49 2.04
CA SER A 201 18.70 -8.48 2.49
C SER A 201 20.12 -8.26 1.92
N HIS A 202 20.24 -7.46 0.84
CA HIS A 202 21.48 -7.30 0.07
C HIS A 202 22.17 -5.95 0.28
N LYS A 203 21.98 -5.30 1.43
CA LYS A 203 22.53 -3.96 1.71
C LYS A 203 24.04 -3.89 1.53
N ALA A 204 24.81 -4.85 2.05
CA ALA A 204 26.26 -4.87 1.94
C ALA A 204 26.77 -5.04 0.48
N GLU A 205 25.99 -5.70 -0.38
CA GLU A 205 26.30 -5.81 -1.81
C GLU A 205 26.11 -4.46 -2.50
N ILE A 206 25.01 -3.77 -2.20
CA ILE A 206 24.69 -2.45 -2.76
C ILE A 206 25.73 -1.41 -2.32
N GLU A 207 26.15 -1.43 -1.05
CA GLU A 207 27.20 -0.55 -0.51
C GLU A 207 28.54 -0.74 -1.20
N ARG A 208 28.92 -1.96 -1.56
CA ARG A 208 30.16 -2.25 -2.31
C ARG A 208 30.14 -1.76 -3.77
N MET A 209 28.96 -1.62 -4.36
CA MET A 209 28.78 -1.14 -5.73
C MET A 209 28.65 0.38 -5.83
N ALA A 210 28.49 1.06 -4.71
CA ALA A 210 28.36 2.50 -4.65
C ALA A 210 29.68 3.20 -5.02
N ASP A 211 29.57 4.25 -5.83
CA ASP A 211 30.66 5.18 -6.15
C ASP A 211 30.46 6.53 -5.41
N ASP A 212 31.38 7.47 -5.60
CA ASP A 212 31.36 8.79 -4.95
C ASP A 212 30.09 9.61 -5.30
N ASN A 213 29.38 9.26 -6.36
CA ASN A 213 28.14 9.88 -6.79
C ASN A 213 26.88 9.12 -6.34
N THR A 214 27.03 8.10 -5.47
CA THR A 214 25.94 7.29 -4.94
C THR A 214 25.62 7.65 -3.49
N VAL A 215 24.34 7.90 -3.21
CA VAL A 215 23.83 8.12 -1.84
C VAL A 215 22.80 7.05 -1.55
N ILE A 216 22.95 6.34 -0.41
CA ILE A 216 22.06 5.26 0.03
C ILE A 216 21.31 5.71 1.29
N TYR A 217 19.99 5.50 1.31
CA TYR A 217 19.09 5.81 2.43
C TYR A 217 18.37 4.56 2.92
#